data_e9a5da7455b525d37e9296a13805bd4a
#
_entry.id   e9a5da7455b525d37e9296a13805bd4a
#
_cell.length_a   1.000
_cell.length_b   1.000
_cell.length_c   1.000
_cell.angle_alpha   90.00
_cell.angle_beta   90.00
_cell.angle_gamma   90.00
#
_symmetry.space_group_name_H-M   'P 1'
#
loop_
_entity.id
_entity.type
_entity.pdbx_description
1 polymer ?
#
loop_
_entity_poly.entity_id
_entity_poly.type
_entity_poly.pdbx_seq_one_letter_code
_entity_poly.pdbx_strand_id
1 'polypeptide(L)'
;MHVRALWLVRHLQATAGRPDQRIPGRADGAETVPGRHGEVGSMGETTHMERELRSQPETWRAAAQLAAEAPLPRAGERVAVVGCGTSWFMAQAYAALRESTGLGVTDAFAASEAMLGAGRLYDRLLAITRSGTTTEVLRLLEAVRGRIPTVTVVGDPDTPATGVSDEMVALPFADEESVVQTRFATSALALLRTHLGEDVTAAVRDAEEALTAEIRQEWVDAEQFTFLGTGWGVGAAHEAALKMREASQSWTESYPAMEYRHGPISIAAPGRVTWLFGPSPEGLEEEVARTGALFVNHGQRDPMAELVLVQRVALARARARGLDPDAPRSLTRSVMLETP
;
A
#
# COMPACT_ATOMS: atom_id res chain seq x y z
N MET A 1 -1.69 -40.72 22.96
CA MET A 1 -0.48 -40.00 23.40
C MET A 1 -0.73 -38.48 23.20
N HIS A 2 -0.95 -37.79 24.31
CA HIS A 2 -1.30 -36.36 24.31
C HIS A 2 0.00 -35.53 24.27
N VAL A 3 0.12 -34.64 23.31
CA VAL A 3 1.17 -33.59 23.36
C VAL A 3 0.49 -32.29 23.71
N ARG A 4 0.74 -31.82 24.92
CA ARG A 4 0.32 -30.50 25.45
C ARG A 4 1.18 -29.41 24.84
N ALA A 5 0.56 -28.40 24.21
CA ALA A 5 1.20 -27.15 23.88
C ALA A 5 1.37 -26.32 25.15
N LEU A 6 2.62 -26.03 25.54
CA LEU A 6 2.96 -25.10 26.63
C LEU A 6 3.02 -23.69 26.06
N TRP A 7 2.08 -22.86 26.46
CA TRP A 7 2.20 -21.40 26.39
C TRP A 7 2.98 -20.88 27.58
N LEU A 8 4.14 -20.28 27.35
CA LEU A 8 4.92 -19.65 28.42
C LEU A 8 4.62 -18.16 28.41
N VAL A 9 3.68 -17.72 29.25
CA VAL A 9 3.47 -16.31 29.62
C VAL A 9 4.38 -15.97 30.77
N ARG A 10 5.43 -15.17 30.56
CA ARG A 10 6.24 -14.57 31.62
C ARG A 10 5.61 -13.27 32.07
N HIS A 11 4.97 -13.29 33.22
CA HIS A 11 4.63 -12.09 34.01
C HIS A 11 5.92 -11.54 34.66
N LEU A 12 6.23 -10.29 34.35
CA LEU A 12 7.12 -9.49 35.20
C LEU A 12 6.26 -8.61 36.11
N GLN A 13 6.21 -8.98 37.38
CA GLN A 13 5.72 -8.10 38.42
C GLN A 13 6.81 -7.06 38.73
N ALA A 14 6.48 -5.79 38.55
CA ALA A 14 7.29 -4.69 39.08
C ALA A 14 6.68 -4.24 40.39
N THR A 15 7.45 -4.38 41.45
CA THR A 15 7.17 -3.93 42.80
C THR A 15 7.17 -2.40 42.91
N ALA A 16 6.24 -1.91 43.70
CA ALA A 16 6.04 -0.51 44.04
C ALA A 16 7.22 0.12 44.79
N GLY A 17 7.50 1.35 44.47
CA GLY A 17 8.31 2.26 45.28
C GLY A 17 8.06 3.70 44.88
N ARG A 18 7.15 4.40 45.60
CA ARG A 18 7.05 5.86 45.53
C ARG A 18 8.09 6.47 46.44
N PRO A 19 8.66 7.60 46.06
CA PRO A 19 8.67 8.73 46.97
C PRO A 19 8.08 10.01 46.39
N ASP A 20 7.34 10.66 47.24
CA ASP A 20 6.79 11.99 47.26
C ASP A 20 7.85 13.05 46.88
N GLN A 21 7.56 13.91 45.88
CA GLN A 21 8.28 15.17 45.71
C GLN A 21 7.29 16.27 45.28
N ARG A 22 7.24 17.26 46.16
CA ARG A 22 6.48 18.49 46.13
C ARG A 22 6.81 19.33 44.89
N ILE A 23 5.78 19.93 44.34
CA ILE A 23 5.83 20.93 43.26
C ILE A 23 6.23 22.28 43.89
N PRO A 24 7.26 22.96 43.40
CA PRO A 24 7.45 24.38 43.65
C PRO A 24 6.75 25.23 42.58
N GLY A 25 6.32 26.41 43.06
CA GLY A 25 5.39 27.30 42.42
C GLY A 25 5.81 27.93 41.09
N ARG A 26 4.79 28.44 40.44
CA ARG A 26 4.75 29.33 39.27
C ARG A 26 5.71 30.52 39.42
N ALA A 27 6.48 30.75 38.37
CA ALA A 27 7.02 32.08 38.06
C ALA A 27 6.63 32.41 36.60
N ASP A 28 5.93 33.52 36.46
CA ASP A 28 5.52 34.11 35.17
C ASP A 28 6.78 34.59 34.41
N GLY A 29 6.89 34.16 33.16
CA GLY A 29 7.90 34.63 32.23
C GLY A 29 7.48 34.21 30.83
N ALA A 30 6.68 35.07 30.18
CA ALA A 30 6.32 34.91 28.78
C ALA A 30 7.52 35.25 27.90
N GLU A 31 8.32 34.25 27.52
CA GLU A 31 9.21 34.38 26.37
C GLU A 31 8.47 33.87 25.12
N THR A 32 8.15 34.80 24.24
CA THR A 32 7.64 34.55 22.90
C THR A 32 8.74 33.88 22.09
N VAL A 33 8.60 32.57 21.85
CA VAL A 33 9.39 31.86 20.83
C VAL A 33 8.94 32.37 19.46
N PRO A 34 9.84 32.89 18.59
CA PRO A 34 9.46 33.26 17.24
C PRO A 34 9.04 32.01 16.49
N GLY A 35 7.76 31.97 16.09
CA GLY A 35 7.26 30.97 15.19
C GLY A 35 8.09 30.97 13.91
N ARG A 36 8.73 29.87 13.59
CA ARG A 36 9.18 29.60 12.23
C ARG A 36 7.91 29.53 11.37
N HIS A 37 7.60 30.63 10.71
CA HIS A 37 6.72 30.60 9.56
C HIS A 37 7.43 29.75 8.51
N GLY A 38 7.00 28.49 8.38
CA GLY A 38 7.32 27.70 7.21
C GLY A 38 6.87 28.54 6.01
N GLU A 39 7.76 28.81 5.10
CA GLU A 39 7.44 29.42 3.82
C GLU A 39 6.32 28.59 3.22
N VAL A 40 5.17 29.21 3.03
CA VAL A 40 4.07 28.67 2.22
C VAL A 40 4.66 28.54 0.82
N GLY A 41 5.03 27.33 0.44
CA GLY A 41 5.53 27.01 -0.88
C GLY A 41 4.60 27.63 -1.93
N SER A 42 5.17 28.33 -2.90
CA SER A 42 4.43 29.03 -3.94
C SER A 42 3.44 28.05 -4.60
N MET A 43 2.18 28.45 -4.71
CA MET A 43 1.17 27.73 -5.49
C MET A 43 1.57 27.74 -6.97
N GLY A 44 2.40 26.77 -7.40
CA GLY A 44 2.90 26.72 -8.78
C GLY A 44 3.86 25.57 -9.08
N GLU A 45 4.57 25.00 -8.10
CA GLU A 45 5.48 23.89 -8.37
C GLU A 45 4.76 22.53 -8.31
N THR A 46 5.00 21.73 -9.36
CA THR A 46 4.50 20.34 -9.43
C THR A 46 5.26 19.49 -8.41
N THR A 47 4.56 18.87 -7.46
CA THR A 47 5.15 18.02 -6.43
C THR A 47 5.77 16.75 -7.03
N HIS A 48 6.69 16.09 -6.28
CA HIS A 48 7.25 14.78 -6.67
C HIS A 48 6.12 13.78 -6.87
N MET A 49 5.22 13.66 -5.90
CA MET A 49 4.06 12.77 -5.99
C MET A 49 3.24 13.01 -7.26
N GLU A 50 3.00 14.26 -7.66
CA GLU A 50 2.22 14.54 -8.89
C GLU A 50 2.96 14.12 -10.16
N ARG A 51 4.25 14.39 -10.27
CA ARG A 51 5.06 13.96 -11.43
C ARG A 51 5.09 12.45 -11.55
N GLU A 52 5.31 11.77 -10.45
CA GLU A 52 5.38 10.31 -10.37
C GLU A 52 4.04 9.67 -10.70
N LEU A 53 2.95 10.19 -10.12
CA LEU A 53 1.60 9.78 -10.43
C LEU A 53 1.27 9.87 -11.93
N ARG A 54 1.64 10.98 -12.57
CA ARG A 54 1.38 11.19 -13.99
C ARG A 54 2.17 10.27 -14.92
N SER A 55 3.30 9.76 -14.48
CA SER A 55 4.17 8.88 -15.27
C SER A 55 3.74 7.41 -15.26
N GLN A 56 2.73 7.02 -14.48
CA GLN A 56 2.33 5.62 -14.31
C GLN A 56 2.03 4.89 -15.62
N PRO A 57 1.27 5.44 -16.59
CA PRO A 57 1.03 4.73 -17.85
C PRO A 57 2.32 4.36 -18.61
N GLU A 58 3.32 5.24 -18.58
CA GLU A 58 4.62 5.00 -19.23
C GLU A 58 5.43 3.94 -18.48
N THR A 59 5.50 4.05 -17.15
CA THR A 59 6.24 3.07 -16.33
C THR A 59 5.61 1.68 -16.35
N TRP A 60 4.28 1.57 -16.51
CA TRP A 60 3.61 0.27 -16.70
C TRP A 60 3.98 -0.39 -18.02
N ARG A 61 4.06 0.39 -19.12
CA ARG A 61 4.54 -0.13 -20.42
C ARG A 61 5.98 -0.63 -20.31
N ALA A 62 6.84 0.14 -19.67
CA ALA A 62 8.23 -0.24 -19.47
C ALA A 62 8.36 -1.50 -18.59
N ALA A 63 7.59 -1.60 -17.51
CA ALA A 63 7.58 -2.77 -16.64
C ALA A 63 7.09 -4.04 -17.37
N ALA A 64 6.05 -3.92 -18.18
CA ALA A 64 5.53 -5.02 -18.97
C ALA A 64 6.59 -5.60 -19.95
N GLN A 65 7.46 -4.77 -20.53
CA GLN A 65 8.53 -5.23 -21.43
C GLN A 65 9.55 -6.12 -20.74
N LEU A 66 9.73 -6.00 -19.43
CA LEU A 66 10.69 -6.81 -18.66
C LEU A 66 10.14 -8.19 -18.29
N ALA A 67 8.83 -8.41 -18.38
CA ALA A 67 8.17 -9.58 -17.83
C ALA A 67 8.65 -10.92 -18.42
N ALA A 68 9.02 -10.94 -19.70
CA ALA A 68 9.44 -12.16 -20.40
C ALA A 68 10.79 -12.71 -19.93
N GLU A 69 11.69 -11.82 -19.47
CA GLU A 69 13.06 -12.17 -19.06
C GLU A 69 13.23 -12.15 -17.53
N ALA A 70 12.23 -11.65 -16.80
CA ALA A 70 12.30 -11.51 -15.35
C ALA A 70 12.27 -12.90 -14.66
N PRO A 71 13.13 -13.15 -13.66
CA PRO A 71 13.22 -14.42 -12.95
C PRO A 71 12.07 -14.59 -11.93
N LEU A 72 10.85 -14.38 -12.37
CA LEU A 72 9.64 -14.41 -11.54
C LEU A 72 9.14 -15.85 -11.30
N PRO A 73 8.22 -16.05 -10.32
CA PRO A 73 7.71 -17.38 -9.95
C PRO A 73 7.07 -18.12 -11.14
N ARG A 74 7.41 -19.40 -11.30
CA ARG A 74 6.92 -20.26 -12.38
C ARG A 74 5.53 -20.85 -12.07
N ALA A 75 4.85 -21.31 -13.10
CA ALA A 75 3.62 -22.09 -12.95
C ALA A 75 3.86 -23.35 -12.10
N GLY A 76 2.93 -23.63 -11.17
CA GLY A 76 3.01 -24.75 -10.26
C GLY A 76 3.83 -24.51 -8.98
N GLU A 77 4.69 -23.49 -8.92
CA GLU A 77 5.41 -23.15 -7.68
C GLU A 77 4.44 -22.66 -6.60
N ARG A 78 4.72 -23.05 -5.35
CA ARG A 78 4.09 -22.49 -4.15
C ARG A 78 4.88 -21.28 -3.73
N VAL A 79 4.25 -20.12 -3.75
CA VAL A 79 4.92 -18.82 -3.62
C VAL A 79 4.48 -18.10 -2.35
N ALA A 80 5.44 -17.62 -1.57
CA ALA A 80 5.19 -16.57 -0.59
C ALA A 80 5.52 -15.23 -1.24
N VAL A 81 4.60 -14.27 -1.18
CA VAL A 81 4.84 -12.91 -1.64
C VAL A 81 4.84 -11.97 -0.45
N VAL A 82 5.86 -11.12 -0.32
CA VAL A 82 6.01 -10.26 0.86
C VAL A 82 6.27 -8.81 0.47
N GLY A 83 5.83 -7.91 1.33
CA GLY A 83 6.09 -6.48 1.24
C GLY A 83 5.71 -5.77 2.52
N CYS A 84 5.90 -4.46 2.59
CA CYS A 84 5.45 -3.61 3.68
C CYS A 84 4.59 -2.48 3.12
N GLY A 85 3.49 -2.11 3.82
CA GLY A 85 2.58 -1.06 3.40
C GLY A 85 2.06 -1.29 1.97
N THR A 86 2.25 -0.32 1.09
CA THR A 86 1.92 -0.36 -0.33
C THR A 86 2.36 -1.64 -1.02
N SER A 87 3.61 -2.06 -0.81
CA SER A 87 4.16 -3.28 -1.42
C SER A 87 3.44 -4.56 -0.94
N TRP A 88 2.97 -4.59 0.31
CA TRP A 88 2.14 -5.69 0.79
C TRP A 88 0.77 -5.74 0.11
N PHE A 89 0.15 -4.59 -0.14
CA PHE A 89 -1.13 -4.57 -0.84
C PHE A 89 -0.99 -5.00 -2.31
N MET A 90 0.14 -4.68 -2.95
CA MET A 90 0.45 -5.23 -4.28
C MET A 90 0.72 -6.74 -4.22
N ALA A 91 1.34 -7.24 -3.16
CA ALA A 91 1.50 -8.67 -2.94
C ALA A 91 0.15 -9.39 -2.82
N GLN A 92 -0.84 -8.81 -2.11
CA GLN A 92 -2.20 -9.35 -2.03
C GLN A 92 -2.90 -9.39 -3.39
N ALA A 93 -2.79 -8.31 -4.18
CA ALA A 93 -3.35 -8.27 -5.52
C ALA A 93 -2.74 -9.34 -6.42
N TYR A 94 -1.41 -9.47 -6.42
CA TYR A 94 -0.72 -10.49 -7.20
C TYR A 94 -1.07 -11.92 -6.76
N ALA A 95 -1.13 -12.18 -5.46
CA ALA A 95 -1.51 -13.50 -4.96
C ALA A 95 -2.90 -13.92 -5.46
N ALA A 96 -3.89 -13.03 -5.35
CA ALA A 96 -5.23 -13.26 -5.86
C ALA A 96 -5.26 -13.50 -7.37
N LEU A 97 -4.52 -12.73 -8.16
CA LEU A 97 -4.39 -12.89 -9.61
C LEU A 97 -3.76 -14.24 -9.96
N ARG A 98 -2.62 -14.57 -9.35
CA ARG A 98 -1.89 -15.79 -9.67
C ARG A 98 -2.71 -17.05 -9.33
N GLU A 99 -3.43 -17.06 -8.21
CA GLU A 99 -4.31 -18.16 -7.86
C GLU A 99 -5.53 -18.26 -8.78
N SER A 100 -6.15 -17.12 -9.15
CA SER A 100 -7.29 -17.11 -10.06
C SER A 100 -6.96 -17.63 -11.46
N THR A 101 -5.70 -17.53 -11.88
CA THR A 101 -5.21 -18.10 -13.15
C THR A 101 -4.73 -19.55 -13.03
N GLY A 102 -4.79 -20.15 -11.82
CA GLY A 102 -4.40 -21.54 -11.58
C GLY A 102 -2.89 -21.80 -11.63
N LEU A 103 -2.07 -20.75 -11.51
CA LEU A 103 -0.60 -20.86 -11.62
C LEU A 103 0.09 -21.35 -10.34
N GLY A 104 -0.66 -21.64 -9.28
CA GLY A 104 -0.18 -22.26 -8.05
C GLY A 104 -0.55 -21.46 -6.79
N VAL A 105 -0.44 -22.14 -5.65
CA VAL A 105 -0.73 -21.57 -4.32
C VAL A 105 0.16 -20.37 -4.05
N THR A 106 -0.42 -19.25 -3.65
CA THR A 106 0.29 -18.00 -3.42
C THR A 106 -0.23 -17.30 -2.17
N ASP A 107 0.59 -17.23 -1.15
CA ASP A 107 0.26 -16.53 0.11
C ASP A 107 0.94 -15.16 0.16
N ALA A 108 0.18 -14.12 0.47
CA ALA A 108 0.70 -12.77 0.64
C ALA A 108 0.82 -12.39 2.12
N PHE A 109 2.00 -11.88 2.53
CA PHE A 109 2.25 -11.48 3.92
C PHE A 109 2.82 -10.06 4.01
N ALA A 110 2.48 -9.34 5.07
CA ALA A 110 3.37 -8.30 5.56
C ALA A 110 4.71 -8.94 5.94
N ALA A 111 5.84 -8.34 5.60
CA ALA A 111 7.14 -8.97 5.81
C ALA A 111 7.41 -9.29 7.29
N SER A 112 6.89 -8.47 8.22
CA SER A 112 6.97 -8.71 9.69
C SER A 112 6.15 -9.90 10.16
N GLU A 113 5.11 -10.31 9.42
CA GLU A 113 4.15 -11.34 9.82
C GLU A 113 4.26 -12.62 8.96
N ALA A 114 5.33 -12.76 8.18
CA ALA A 114 5.50 -13.88 7.27
C ALA A 114 5.77 -15.19 8.00
N MET A 115 4.81 -16.11 7.96
CA MET A 115 4.88 -17.43 8.61
C MET A 115 5.57 -18.46 7.73
N LEU A 116 6.85 -18.28 7.41
CA LEU A 116 7.61 -19.15 6.50
C LEU A 116 8.21 -20.39 7.17
N GLY A 117 8.12 -20.52 8.50
CA GLY A 117 8.71 -21.60 9.27
C GLY A 117 7.74 -22.64 9.84
N ALA A 118 6.44 -22.44 9.77
CA ALA A 118 5.42 -23.24 10.49
C ALA A 118 4.92 -24.46 9.68
N GLY A 119 5.82 -25.22 9.05
CA GLY A 119 5.46 -26.39 8.22
C GLY A 119 4.88 -26.05 6.85
N ARG A 120 4.84 -24.77 6.48
CA ARG A 120 4.53 -24.32 5.12
C ARG A 120 5.76 -24.45 4.25
N LEU A 121 5.63 -25.15 3.15
CA LEU A 121 6.70 -25.31 2.17
C LEU A 121 6.42 -24.37 1.00
N TYR A 122 7.35 -23.43 0.75
CA TYR A 122 7.34 -22.57 -0.41
C TYR A 122 8.52 -22.91 -1.30
N ASP A 123 8.27 -22.94 -2.60
CA ASP A 123 9.28 -23.17 -3.62
C ASP A 123 10.02 -21.87 -3.94
N ARG A 124 9.38 -20.72 -3.67
CA ARG A 124 9.94 -19.37 -3.92
C ARG A 124 9.36 -18.32 -2.98
N LEU A 125 10.20 -17.35 -2.60
CA LEU A 125 9.80 -16.09 -1.97
C LEU A 125 9.96 -14.95 -2.97
N LEU A 126 8.89 -14.22 -3.23
CA LEU A 126 8.90 -12.96 -3.98
C LEU A 126 8.79 -11.80 -3.00
N ALA A 127 9.79 -10.93 -2.94
CA ALA A 127 9.75 -9.70 -2.16
C ALA A 127 9.48 -8.48 -3.07
N ILE A 128 8.61 -7.58 -2.65
CA ILE A 128 8.36 -6.30 -3.31
C ILE A 128 8.81 -5.19 -2.36
N THR A 129 9.77 -4.37 -2.78
CA THR A 129 10.28 -3.28 -1.94
C THR A 129 10.84 -2.15 -2.79
N ARG A 130 10.27 -0.93 -2.72
CA ARG A 130 10.75 0.21 -3.51
C ARG A 130 12.21 0.54 -3.20
N SER A 131 12.48 0.78 -1.93
CA SER A 131 13.78 1.28 -1.46
C SER A 131 14.86 0.21 -1.32
N GLY A 132 14.48 -1.08 -1.23
CA GLY A 132 15.41 -2.15 -0.91
C GLY A 132 16.12 -2.02 0.45
N THR A 133 15.65 -1.11 1.33
CA THR A 133 16.27 -0.79 2.65
C THR A 133 15.35 -1.08 3.83
N THR A 134 14.09 -1.48 3.59
CA THR A 134 13.11 -1.75 4.65
C THR A 134 13.59 -2.90 5.55
N THR A 135 13.76 -2.62 6.84
CA THR A 135 14.37 -3.55 7.80
C THR A 135 13.68 -4.90 7.86
N GLU A 136 12.34 -4.93 7.86
CA GLU A 136 11.56 -6.17 7.96
C GLU A 136 11.77 -7.06 6.72
N VAL A 137 11.86 -6.46 5.53
CA VAL A 137 12.12 -7.20 4.29
C VAL A 137 13.53 -7.77 4.28
N LEU A 138 14.54 -6.97 4.65
CA LEU A 138 15.94 -7.42 4.70
C LEU A 138 16.13 -8.56 5.70
N ARG A 139 15.59 -8.42 6.92
CA ARG A 139 15.64 -9.47 7.94
C ARG A 139 14.97 -10.77 7.49
N LEU A 140 13.84 -10.67 6.79
CA LEU A 140 13.13 -11.84 6.28
C LEU A 140 13.94 -12.55 5.18
N LEU A 141 14.47 -11.80 4.19
CA LEU A 141 15.32 -12.34 3.12
C LEU A 141 16.55 -13.06 3.72
N GLU A 142 17.22 -12.42 4.69
CA GLU A 142 18.34 -13.04 5.40
C GLU A 142 17.95 -14.32 6.14
N ALA A 143 16.82 -14.31 6.83
CA ALA A 143 16.32 -15.46 7.58
C ALA A 143 15.98 -16.67 6.71
N VAL A 144 15.61 -16.48 5.44
CA VAL A 144 15.29 -17.59 4.51
C VAL A 144 16.46 -17.98 3.60
N ARG A 145 17.56 -17.25 3.62
CA ARG A 145 18.73 -17.45 2.78
C ARG A 145 19.21 -18.89 2.79
N GLY A 146 19.41 -19.48 1.60
CA GLY A 146 19.82 -20.88 1.43
C GLY A 146 18.74 -21.92 1.78
N ARG A 147 17.51 -21.50 2.12
CA ARG A 147 16.38 -22.40 2.42
C ARG A 147 15.23 -22.26 1.42
N ILE A 148 14.91 -21.06 1.03
CA ILE A 148 13.87 -20.75 0.05
C ILE A 148 14.50 -19.83 -1.00
N PRO A 149 14.49 -20.19 -2.28
CA PRO A 149 14.94 -19.32 -3.36
C PRO A 149 14.17 -17.99 -3.36
N THR A 150 14.89 -16.88 -3.47
CA THR A 150 14.31 -15.55 -3.36
C THR A 150 14.44 -14.74 -4.65
N VAL A 151 13.42 -13.96 -4.98
CA VAL A 151 13.48 -12.93 -6.01
C VAL A 151 12.92 -11.63 -5.43
N THR A 152 13.60 -10.51 -5.66
CA THR A 152 13.17 -9.21 -5.16
C THR A 152 12.88 -8.26 -6.32
N VAL A 153 11.67 -7.68 -6.34
CA VAL A 153 11.34 -6.55 -7.22
C VAL A 153 11.65 -5.26 -6.46
N VAL A 154 12.51 -4.42 -7.02
CA VAL A 154 13.04 -3.21 -6.35
C VAL A 154 13.04 -2.01 -7.29
N GLY A 155 12.86 -0.79 -6.73
CA GLY A 155 13.00 0.46 -7.48
C GLY A 155 14.47 0.81 -7.70
N ASP A 156 15.23 0.86 -6.60
CA ASP A 156 16.65 1.19 -6.61
C ASP A 156 17.51 -0.10 -6.56
N PRO A 157 18.30 -0.41 -7.59
CA PRO A 157 19.15 -1.61 -7.61
C PRO A 157 20.37 -1.49 -6.67
N ASP A 158 20.79 -0.29 -6.31
CA ASP A 158 21.99 -0.04 -5.49
C ASP A 158 21.64 -0.01 -3.99
N THR A 159 21.04 -1.09 -3.51
CA THR A 159 20.51 -1.19 -2.14
C THR A 159 20.92 -2.47 -1.42
N PRO A 160 20.82 -2.53 -0.09
CA PRO A 160 21.14 -3.73 0.69
C PRO A 160 20.39 -4.99 0.27
N ALA A 161 19.18 -4.87 -0.31
CA ALA A 161 18.41 -6.02 -0.79
C ALA A 161 19.19 -6.85 -1.82
N THR A 162 20.06 -6.21 -2.62
CA THR A 162 20.96 -6.89 -3.59
C THR A 162 21.89 -7.92 -2.92
N GLY A 163 22.34 -7.64 -1.70
CA GLY A 163 23.26 -8.53 -0.97
C GLY A 163 22.58 -9.73 -0.28
N VAL A 164 21.25 -9.74 -0.19
CA VAL A 164 20.47 -10.75 0.56
C VAL A 164 19.44 -11.51 -0.30
N SER A 165 19.21 -11.11 -1.55
CA SER A 165 18.34 -11.81 -2.52
C SER A 165 19.17 -12.71 -3.43
N ASP A 166 18.61 -13.86 -3.87
CA ASP A 166 19.25 -14.72 -4.87
C ASP A 166 19.11 -14.12 -6.28
N GLU A 167 17.95 -13.55 -6.59
CA GLU A 167 17.64 -12.92 -7.87
C GLU A 167 16.95 -11.56 -7.65
N MET A 168 17.07 -10.65 -8.63
CA MET A 168 16.51 -9.32 -8.56
C MET A 168 15.90 -8.87 -9.88
N VAL A 169 14.79 -8.15 -9.80
CA VAL A 169 14.18 -7.40 -10.88
C VAL A 169 14.15 -5.93 -10.50
N ALA A 170 15.02 -5.13 -11.12
CA ALA A 170 15.11 -3.69 -10.86
C ALA A 170 14.20 -2.89 -11.80
N LEU A 171 13.48 -1.92 -11.26
CA LEU A 171 12.61 -0.99 -11.96
C LEU A 171 13.07 0.47 -11.74
N PRO A 172 14.32 0.86 -12.12
CA PRO A 172 14.85 2.18 -11.78
C PRO A 172 14.05 3.32 -12.41
N PHE A 173 13.39 3.09 -13.56
CA PHE A 173 12.49 4.05 -14.20
C PHE A 173 11.21 4.32 -13.38
N ALA A 174 10.88 3.43 -12.44
CA ALA A 174 9.74 3.54 -11.55
C ALA A 174 10.13 3.92 -10.11
N ASP A 175 11.42 4.13 -9.80
CA ASP A 175 11.81 4.61 -8.47
C ASP A 175 11.25 6.02 -8.22
N GLU A 176 11.06 6.37 -6.95
CA GLU A 176 10.31 7.56 -6.52
C GLU A 176 11.12 8.39 -5.54
N GLU A 177 11.07 9.72 -5.72
CA GLU A 177 11.56 10.69 -4.75
C GLU A 177 10.53 10.94 -3.64
N SER A 178 9.24 10.90 -4.00
CA SER A 178 8.13 11.03 -3.04
C SER A 178 8.18 9.94 -1.96
N VAL A 179 7.84 10.33 -0.73
CA VAL A 179 7.61 9.37 0.37
C VAL A 179 6.37 8.53 0.08
N VAL A 180 5.33 9.18 -0.42
CA VAL A 180 4.05 8.55 -0.80
C VAL A 180 4.23 7.80 -2.12
N GLN A 181 4.23 6.47 -2.07
CA GLN A 181 4.42 5.64 -3.26
C GLN A 181 3.24 5.72 -4.21
N THR A 182 3.54 5.80 -5.51
CA THR A 182 2.54 5.77 -6.59
C THR A 182 2.97 4.81 -7.71
N ARG A 183 3.96 5.20 -8.52
CA ARG A 183 4.34 4.50 -9.76
C ARG A 183 5.12 3.22 -9.53
N PHE A 184 5.96 3.12 -8.50
CA PHE A 184 6.72 1.89 -8.26
C PHE A 184 5.78 0.71 -8.00
N ALA A 185 4.85 0.88 -7.08
CA ALA A 185 3.94 -0.18 -6.68
C ALA A 185 3.09 -0.71 -7.84
N THR A 186 2.50 0.21 -8.60
CA THR A 186 1.67 -0.16 -9.77
C THR A 186 2.50 -0.69 -10.93
N SER A 187 3.76 -0.22 -11.12
CA SER A 187 4.67 -0.79 -12.12
C SER A 187 5.11 -2.21 -11.75
N ALA A 188 5.38 -2.47 -10.46
CA ALA A 188 5.64 -3.83 -9.99
C ALA A 188 4.43 -4.76 -10.26
N LEU A 189 3.21 -4.28 -10.01
CA LEU A 189 2.01 -5.05 -10.30
C LEU A 189 1.80 -5.23 -11.82
N ALA A 190 2.09 -4.23 -12.66
CA ALA A 190 2.03 -4.34 -14.12
C ALA A 190 3.01 -5.39 -14.66
N LEU A 191 4.27 -5.40 -14.17
CA LEU A 191 5.25 -6.44 -14.43
C LEU A 191 4.70 -7.84 -14.10
N LEU A 192 4.18 -8.00 -12.89
CA LEU A 192 3.67 -9.26 -12.37
C LEU A 192 2.43 -9.74 -13.15
N ARG A 193 1.51 -8.86 -13.51
CA ARG A 193 0.34 -9.15 -14.34
C ARG A 193 0.76 -9.65 -15.73
N THR A 194 1.69 -8.93 -16.36
CA THR A 194 2.19 -9.35 -17.69
C THR A 194 2.90 -10.71 -17.61
N HIS A 195 3.64 -10.97 -16.54
CA HIS A 195 4.25 -12.29 -16.32
C HIS A 195 3.21 -13.42 -16.17
N LEU A 196 2.02 -13.12 -15.63
CA LEU A 196 0.89 -14.06 -15.58
C LEU A 196 0.19 -14.24 -16.95
N GLY A 197 0.63 -13.53 -17.99
CA GLY A 197 0.08 -13.59 -19.33
C GLY A 197 -1.02 -12.55 -19.61
N GLU A 198 -1.24 -11.57 -18.74
CA GLU A 198 -2.20 -10.50 -18.99
C GLU A 198 -1.61 -9.41 -19.92
N ASP A 199 -2.42 -8.93 -20.84
CA ASP A 199 -2.13 -7.72 -21.62
C ASP A 199 -2.60 -6.47 -20.84
N VAL A 200 -1.66 -5.70 -20.32
CA VAL A 200 -1.95 -4.49 -19.56
C VAL A 200 -2.26 -3.25 -20.42
N THR A 201 -2.34 -3.39 -21.75
CA THR A 201 -2.59 -2.28 -22.67
C THR A 201 -3.92 -1.57 -22.38
N ALA A 202 -4.96 -2.32 -22.01
CA ALA A 202 -6.25 -1.74 -21.60
C ALA A 202 -6.13 -0.96 -20.29
N ALA A 203 -5.45 -1.53 -19.30
CA ALA A 203 -5.20 -0.86 -18.02
C ALA A 203 -4.41 0.46 -18.18
N VAL A 204 -3.46 0.49 -19.10
CA VAL A 204 -2.70 1.70 -19.44
C VAL A 204 -3.59 2.78 -20.04
N ARG A 205 -4.50 2.44 -20.97
CA ARG A 205 -5.48 3.41 -21.54
C ARG A 205 -6.42 3.93 -20.45
N ASP A 206 -6.95 3.06 -19.62
CA ASP A 206 -7.81 3.44 -18.50
C ASP A 206 -7.07 4.40 -17.54
N ALA A 207 -5.77 4.21 -17.33
CA ALA A 207 -4.95 5.11 -16.51
C ALA A 207 -4.75 6.49 -17.17
N GLU A 208 -4.54 6.54 -18.49
CA GLU A 208 -4.47 7.80 -19.25
C GLU A 208 -5.79 8.59 -19.14
N GLU A 209 -6.92 7.91 -19.21
CA GLU A 209 -8.24 8.51 -18.96
C GLU A 209 -8.39 8.96 -17.51
N ALA A 210 -7.98 8.12 -16.54
CA ALA A 210 -8.01 8.47 -15.12
C ALA A 210 -7.17 9.71 -14.80
N LEU A 211 -6.05 9.92 -15.50
CA LEU A 211 -5.19 11.11 -15.32
C LEU A 211 -5.86 12.42 -15.76
N THR A 212 -6.87 12.37 -16.60
CA THR A 212 -7.59 13.55 -17.12
C THR A 212 -9.03 13.65 -16.61
N ALA A 213 -9.53 12.62 -15.93
CA ALA A 213 -10.89 12.59 -15.40
C ALA A 213 -11.15 13.78 -14.45
N GLU A 214 -12.37 14.28 -14.44
CA GLU A 214 -12.79 15.32 -13.52
C GLU A 214 -12.74 14.83 -12.07
N ILE A 215 -12.17 15.64 -11.18
CA ILE A 215 -12.20 15.42 -9.72
C ILE A 215 -13.43 16.15 -9.16
N ARG A 216 -14.42 15.38 -8.74
CA ARG A 216 -15.65 15.93 -8.20
C ARG A 216 -15.39 16.57 -6.83
N GLN A 217 -15.98 17.74 -6.59
CA GLN A 217 -15.81 18.45 -5.32
C GLN A 217 -16.31 17.63 -4.12
N GLU A 218 -17.35 16.83 -4.30
CA GLU A 218 -17.89 15.92 -3.27
C GLU A 218 -16.83 14.92 -2.77
N TRP A 219 -15.89 14.51 -3.62
CA TRP A 219 -14.78 13.64 -3.20
C TRP A 219 -13.72 14.43 -2.43
N VAL A 220 -13.51 15.69 -2.80
CA VAL A 220 -12.53 16.54 -2.10
C VAL A 220 -13.05 16.90 -0.70
N ASP A 221 -14.34 17.12 -0.53
CA ASP A 221 -14.96 17.56 0.72
C ASP A 221 -15.39 16.41 1.63
N ALA A 222 -15.39 15.17 1.17
CA ALA A 222 -15.89 14.04 1.94
C ALA A 222 -15.23 13.91 3.33
N GLU A 223 -16.03 13.57 4.34
CA GLU A 223 -15.56 13.38 5.72
C GLU A 223 -14.74 12.10 5.88
N GLN A 224 -15.19 11.03 5.19
CA GLN A 224 -14.62 9.69 5.34
C GLN A 224 -14.75 8.93 4.02
N PHE A 225 -13.81 7.98 3.79
CA PHE A 225 -13.86 7.05 2.67
C PHE A 225 -13.83 5.60 3.16
N THR A 226 -14.66 4.78 2.54
CA THR A 226 -14.53 3.33 2.61
C THR A 226 -14.21 2.81 1.22
N PHE A 227 -13.07 2.16 1.06
CA PHE A 227 -12.65 1.54 -0.18
C PHE A 227 -12.97 0.05 -0.16
N LEU A 228 -13.66 -0.41 -1.19
CA LEU A 228 -14.08 -1.79 -1.34
C LEU A 228 -13.39 -2.42 -2.54
N GLY A 229 -13.12 -3.72 -2.49
CA GLY A 229 -12.55 -4.44 -3.61
C GLY A 229 -13.20 -5.79 -3.82
N THR A 230 -13.24 -6.24 -5.08
CA THR A 230 -13.60 -7.61 -5.47
C THR A 230 -12.41 -8.30 -6.11
N GLY A 231 -12.20 -9.58 -5.82
CA GLY A 231 -11.05 -10.33 -6.32
C GLY A 231 -9.72 -9.65 -5.96
N TRP A 232 -8.84 -9.49 -6.94
CA TRP A 232 -7.56 -8.81 -6.74
C TRP A 232 -7.68 -7.29 -6.47
N GLY A 233 -8.84 -6.70 -6.81
CA GLY A 233 -9.15 -5.31 -6.47
C GLY A 233 -9.17 -5.02 -4.96
N VAL A 234 -9.23 -6.05 -4.10
CA VAL A 234 -9.09 -5.88 -2.64
C VAL A 234 -7.74 -5.26 -2.28
N GLY A 235 -6.64 -5.71 -2.90
CA GLY A 235 -5.32 -5.12 -2.71
C GLY A 235 -5.27 -3.65 -3.15
N ALA A 236 -5.91 -3.32 -4.28
CA ALA A 236 -6.03 -1.93 -4.75
C ALA A 236 -6.86 -1.06 -3.80
N ALA A 237 -7.94 -1.59 -3.22
CA ALA A 237 -8.76 -0.89 -2.23
C ALA A 237 -7.99 -0.60 -0.93
N HIS A 238 -7.17 -1.55 -0.45
CA HIS A 238 -6.29 -1.33 0.69
C HIS A 238 -5.25 -0.25 0.41
N GLU A 239 -4.68 -0.26 -0.79
CA GLU A 239 -3.71 0.74 -1.23
C GLU A 239 -4.34 2.13 -1.37
N ALA A 240 -5.54 2.23 -1.94
CA ALA A 240 -6.30 3.47 -2.04
C ALA A 240 -6.52 4.10 -0.65
N ALA A 241 -6.94 3.29 0.33
CA ALA A 241 -7.12 3.72 1.70
C ALA A 241 -5.81 4.24 2.31
N LEU A 242 -4.67 3.58 2.05
CA LEU A 242 -3.36 4.01 2.52
C LEU A 242 -2.96 5.35 1.88
N LYS A 243 -3.08 5.50 0.57
CA LYS A 243 -2.73 6.75 -0.15
C LYS A 243 -3.50 7.94 0.36
N MET A 244 -4.80 7.78 0.63
CA MET A 244 -5.62 8.84 1.19
C MET A 244 -5.19 9.23 2.62
N ARG A 245 -4.75 8.27 3.44
CA ARG A 245 -4.21 8.55 4.78
C ARG A 245 -2.88 9.28 4.70
N GLU A 246 -1.96 8.79 3.86
CA GLU A 246 -0.60 9.33 3.73
C GLU A 246 -0.59 10.74 3.17
N ALA A 247 -1.20 10.96 2.01
CA ALA A 247 -1.13 12.24 1.30
C ALA A 247 -2.04 13.31 1.90
N SER A 248 -3.24 12.94 2.37
CA SER A 248 -4.27 13.91 2.75
C SER A 248 -4.79 13.77 4.18
N GLN A 249 -4.19 12.90 5.00
CA GLN A 249 -4.60 12.64 6.38
C GLN A 249 -6.11 12.36 6.52
N SER A 250 -6.69 11.71 5.51
CA SER A 250 -8.11 11.36 5.51
C SER A 250 -8.39 10.15 6.37
N TRP A 251 -9.54 10.14 7.04
CA TRP A 251 -10.01 8.92 7.70
C TRP A 251 -10.56 7.96 6.66
N THR A 252 -9.97 6.76 6.59
CA THR A 252 -10.31 5.77 5.58
C THR A 252 -10.35 4.36 6.14
N GLU A 253 -11.22 3.55 5.56
CA GLU A 253 -11.31 2.11 5.78
C GLU A 253 -11.24 1.36 4.46
N SER A 254 -11.01 0.04 4.50
CA SER A 254 -10.97 -0.79 3.30
C SER A 254 -11.33 -2.24 3.61
N TYR A 255 -12.15 -2.85 2.72
CA TYR A 255 -12.69 -4.19 2.92
C TYR A 255 -12.86 -4.94 1.58
N PRO A 256 -12.90 -6.29 1.60
CA PRO A 256 -13.54 -7.03 0.53
C PRO A 256 -15.01 -6.58 0.43
N ALA A 257 -15.52 -6.43 -0.81
CA ALA A 257 -16.81 -5.77 -1.03
C ALA A 257 -17.99 -6.44 -0.32
N MET A 258 -17.99 -7.78 -0.26
CA MET A 258 -19.07 -8.50 0.42
C MET A 258 -19.01 -8.36 1.96
N GLU A 259 -17.79 -8.22 2.53
CA GLU A 259 -17.59 -8.03 3.98
C GLU A 259 -18.13 -6.69 4.48
N TYR A 260 -18.33 -5.72 3.58
CA TYR A 260 -18.93 -4.44 3.93
C TYR A 260 -20.32 -4.58 4.56
N ARG A 261 -21.09 -5.58 4.11
CA ARG A 261 -22.42 -5.91 4.63
C ARG A 261 -22.43 -6.49 6.05
N HIS A 262 -21.29 -7.00 6.51
CA HIS A 262 -21.14 -7.66 7.80
C HIS A 262 -20.79 -6.70 8.97
N GLY A 263 -21.16 -5.43 8.83
CA GLY A 263 -21.01 -4.43 9.90
C GLY A 263 -20.47 -3.08 9.40
N PRO A 264 -19.39 -3.03 8.60
CA PRO A 264 -18.78 -1.74 8.21
C PRO A 264 -19.72 -0.74 7.54
N ILE A 265 -20.73 -1.19 6.81
CA ILE A 265 -21.76 -0.33 6.19
C ILE A 265 -22.50 0.56 7.21
N SER A 266 -22.47 0.20 8.49
CA SER A 266 -23.16 0.95 9.55
C SER A 266 -22.62 2.37 9.73
N ILE A 267 -21.40 2.66 9.26
CA ILE A 267 -20.84 4.01 9.31
C ILE A 267 -21.14 4.83 8.05
N ALA A 268 -21.70 4.22 7.00
CA ALA A 268 -22.05 4.95 5.77
C ALA A 268 -23.15 6.00 6.08
N ALA A 269 -22.97 7.23 5.59
CA ALA A 269 -23.86 8.36 5.86
C ALA A 269 -23.66 9.46 4.81
N PRO A 270 -24.56 10.46 4.72
CA PRO A 270 -24.32 11.65 3.90
C PRO A 270 -22.97 12.29 4.20
N GLY A 271 -22.27 12.76 3.17
CA GLY A 271 -20.92 13.34 3.29
C GLY A 271 -19.79 12.29 3.33
N ARG A 272 -20.10 11.00 3.26
CA ARG A 272 -19.12 9.92 3.19
C ARG A 272 -19.16 9.21 1.85
N VAL A 273 -18.03 8.60 1.47
CA VAL A 273 -17.85 7.95 0.17
C VAL A 273 -17.55 6.48 0.36
N THR A 274 -18.28 5.64 -0.34
CA THR A 274 -17.98 4.23 -0.53
C THR A 274 -17.50 4.05 -1.96
N TRP A 275 -16.23 3.66 -2.15
CA TRP A 275 -15.56 3.56 -3.44
C TRP A 275 -15.18 2.12 -3.74
N LEU A 276 -15.66 1.57 -4.87
CA LEU A 276 -15.48 0.16 -5.21
C LEU A 276 -14.49 -0.03 -6.37
N PHE A 277 -13.54 -0.93 -6.17
CA PHE A 277 -12.59 -1.45 -7.15
C PHE A 277 -13.05 -2.79 -7.71
N GLY A 278 -13.32 -2.84 -9.01
CA GLY A 278 -13.82 -4.01 -9.73
C GLY A 278 -15.34 -4.06 -9.82
N PRO A 279 -15.91 -5.22 -10.20
CA PRO A 279 -17.34 -5.37 -10.43
C PRO A 279 -18.14 -5.24 -9.12
N SER A 280 -19.28 -4.52 -9.21
CA SER A 280 -20.16 -4.34 -8.06
C SER A 280 -20.94 -5.62 -7.76
N PRO A 281 -20.94 -6.11 -6.51
CA PRO A 281 -21.87 -7.13 -6.07
C PRO A 281 -23.33 -6.65 -6.21
N GLU A 282 -24.22 -7.57 -6.57
CA GLU A 282 -25.64 -7.29 -6.71
C GLU A 282 -26.22 -6.62 -5.46
N GLY A 283 -26.96 -5.53 -5.64
CA GLY A 283 -27.65 -4.78 -4.61
C GLY A 283 -26.75 -3.89 -3.72
N LEU A 284 -25.43 -3.92 -3.86
CA LEU A 284 -24.53 -3.15 -3.00
C LEU A 284 -24.70 -1.63 -3.18
N GLU A 285 -24.84 -1.17 -4.41
CA GLU A 285 -25.03 0.24 -4.72
C GLU A 285 -26.33 0.78 -4.05
N GLU A 286 -27.42 0.04 -4.18
CA GLU A 286 -28.68 0.40 -3.56
C GLU A 286 -28.62 0.37 -2.03
N GLU A 287 -27.86 -0.56 -1.45
CA GLU A 287 -27.66 -0.63 0.00
C GLU A 287 -26.89 0.58 0.51
N VAL A 288 -25.82 0.99 -0.17
CA VAL A 288 -25.07 2.18 0.16
C VAL A 288 -25.93 3.44 -0.06
N ALA A 289 -26.65 3.55 -1.18
CA ALA A 289 -27.49 4.69 -1.48
C ALA A 289 -28.57 4.92 -0.41
N ARG A 290 -29.13 3.86 0.20
CA ARG A 290 -30.09 3.98 1.30
C ARG A 290 -29.52 4.61 2.56
N THR A 291 -28.20 4.59 2.75
CA THR A 291 -27.54 5.27 3.88
C THR A 291 -27.33 6.76 3.64
N GLY A 292 -27.51 7.22 2.40
CA GLY A 292 -27.19 8.58 1.96
C GLY A 292 -25.71 8.82 1.64
N ALA A 293 -24.85 7.80 1.79
CA ALA A 293 -23.45 7.89 1.36
C ALA A 293 -23.35 7.88 -0.19
N LEU A 294 -22.32 8.50 -0.70
CA LEU A 294 -22.01 8.49 -2.11
C LEU A 294 -21.33 7.14 -2.48
N PHE A 295 -21.95 6.40 -3.41
CA PHE A 295 -21.32 5.22 -3.99
C PHE A 295 -20.57 5.62 -5.27
N VAL A 296 -19.32 5.18 -5.39
CA VAL A 296 -18.45 5.41 -6.56
C VAL A 296 -17.97 4.07 -7.09
N ASN A 297 -18.33 3.77 -8.35
CA ASN A 297 -17.83 2.62 -9.08
C ASN A 297 -17.79 2.97 -10.57
N HIS A 298 -16.64 2.83 -11.21
CA HIS A 298 -16.48 3.08 -12.64
C HIS A 298 -16.53 1.79 -13.48
N GLY A 299 -17.16 0.75 -12.91
CA GLY A 299 -17.55 -0.46 -13.63
C GLY A 299 -16.39 -1.26 -14.17
N GLN A 300 -16.08 -1.09 -15.45
CA GLN A 300 -15.08 -1.88 -16.16
C GLN A 300 -13.67 -1.30 -16.13
N ARG A 301 -13.46 -0.14 -15.49
CA ARG A 301 -12.12 0.44 -15.38
C ARG A 301 -11.21 -0.51 -14.60
N ASP A 302 -10.00 -0.70 -15.10
CA ASP A 302 -9.00 -1.53 -14.44
C ASP A 302 -8.72 -1.01 -13.01
N PRO A 303 -8.69 -1.85 -11.98
CA PRO A 303 -8.42 -1.43 -10.60
C PRO A 303 -7.09 -0.67 -10.41
N MET A 304 -6.04 -0.92 -11.20
CA MET A 304 -4.83 -0.10 -11.15
C MET A 304 -5.08 1.32 -11.67
N ALA A 305 -5.87 1.46 -12.74
CA ALA A 305 -6.25 2.76 -13.28
C ALA A 305 -7.21 3.52 -12.34
N GLU A 306 -8.12 2.79 -11.68
CA GLU A 306 -8.96 3.36 -10.64
C GLU A 306 -8.14 3.89 -9.45
N LEU A 307 -7.06 3.19 -9.10
CA LEU A 307 -6.12 3.65 -8.07
C LEU A 307 -5.44 4.97 -8.49
N VAL A 308 -5.08 5.16 -9.77
CA VAL A 308 -4.57 6.45 -10.29
C VAL A 308 -5.56 7.59 -10.03
N LEU A 309 -6.86 7.36 -10.25
CA LEU A 309 -7.89 8.36 -9.97
C LEU A 309 -7.95 8.68 -8.47
N VAL A 310 -7.91 7.67 -7.59
CA VAL A 310 -7.91 7.90 -6.12
C VAL A 310 -6.65 8.65 -5.67
N GLN A 311 -5.49 8.36 -6.24
CA GLN A 311 -4.25 9.09 -5.95
C GLN A 311 -4.38 10.58 -6.34
N ARG A 312 -5.06 10.90 -7.45
CA ARG A 312 -5.38 12.28 -7.84
C ARG A 312 -6.34 12.95 -6.85
N VAL A 313 -7.34 12.21 -6.37
CA VAL A 313 -8.23 12.73 -5.32
C VAL A 313 -7.44 12.99 -4.05
N ALA A 314 -6.55 12.09 -3.63
CA ALA A 314 -5.70 12.29 -2.46
C ALA A 314 -4.83 13.55 -2.57
N LEU A 315 -4.24 13.79 -3.76
CA LEU A 315 -3.47 15.00 -4.06
C LEU A 315 -4.34 16.27 -4.01
N ALA A 316 -5.54 16.25 -4.62
CA ALA A 316 -6.48 17.35 -4.57
C ALA A 316 -6.90 17.72 -3.14
N ARG A 317 -7.17 16.69 -2.32
CA ARG A 317 -7.51 16.86 -0.91
C ARG A 317 -6.33 17.40 -0.09
N ALA A 318 -5.10 16.92 -0.35
CA ALA A 318 -3.90 17.45 0.29
C ALA A 318 -3.79 18.96 0.05
N ARG A 319 -3.92 19.38 -1.20
CA ARG A 319 -3.89 20.79 -1.60
C ARG A 319 -5.01 21.61 -0.94
N ALA A 320 -6.24 21.12 -0.97
CA ALA A 320 -7.39 21.79 -0.33
C ALA A 320 -7.22 21.96 1.18
N ARG A 321 -6.43 21.11 1.82
CA ARG A 321 -6.12 21.14 3.26
C ARG A 321 -4.81 21.84 3.60
N GLY A 322 -4.09 22.37 2.60
CA GLY A 322 -2.78 23.00 2.80
C GLY A 322 -1.70 22.02 3.27
N LEU A 323 -1.82 20.73 2.90
CA LEU A 323 -0.85 19.69 3.22
C LEU A 323 0.16 19.51 2.09
N ASP A 324 1.41 19.21 2.44
CA ASP A 324 2.45 18.84 1.49
C ASP A 324 2.49 17.31 1.32
N PRO A 325 2.12 16.77 0.14
CA PRO A 325 2.13 15.33 -0.09
C PRO A 325 3.56 14.75 -0.20
N ASP A 326 4.57 15.58 -0.47
CA ASP A 326 5.97 15.15 -0.52
C ASP A 326 6.63 15.08 0.86
N ALA A 327 6.03 15.75 1.87
CA ALA A 327 6.46 15.72 3.27
C ALA A 327 5.33 15.23 4.20
N PRO A 328 4.81 14.02 4.03
CA PRO A 328 3.70 13.49 4.81
C PRO A 328 4.08 13.34 6.28
N ARG A 329 3.14 13.66 7.18
CA ARG A 329 3.38 13.63 8.62
C ARG A 329 3.75 12.23 9.11
N SER A 330 4.81 12.12 9.89
CA SER A 330 5.27 10.88 10.56
C SER A 330 5.68 9.75 9.62
N LEU A 331 6.00 10.05 8.36
CA LEU A 331 6.45 9.07 7.40
C LEU A 331 7.84 9.42 6.86
N THR A 332 8.56 8.40 6.46
CA THR A 332 9.85 8.46 5.76
C THR A 332 9.81 7.57 4.53
N ARG A 333 10.75 7.76 3.60
CA ARG A 333 10.82 6.98 2.36
C ARG A 333 10.94 5.46 2.62
N SER A 334 11.55 5.08 3.74
CA SER A 334 11.71 3.68 4.15
C SER A 334 11.75 3.59 5.68
N VAL A 335 11.18 2.52 6.23
CA VAL A 335 11.30 2.20 7.65
C VAL A 335 12.61 1.45 7.88
N MET A 336 13.59 2.18 8.43
CA MET A 336 14.87 1.63 8.86
C MET A 336 14.92 1.65 10.38
N LEU A 337 14.79 0.47 11.00
CA LEU A 337 14.84 0.32 12.44
C LEU A 337 16.32 0.21 12.87
N GLU A 338 16.72 1.02 13.85
CA GLU A 338 18.03 0.86 14.46
C GLU A 338 18.14 -0.55 15.04
N THR A 339 19.30 -1.20 14.83
CA THR A 339 19.58 -2.47 15.50
C THR A 339 19.86 -2.14 16.96
N PRO A 340 19.18 -2.77 17.93
CA PRO A 340 19.40 -2.50 19.35
C PRO A 340 20.80 -2.85 19.81
#